data_40c31092fe3d3d40df608a10b9e30cc6
#
_entry.id   40c31092fe3d3d40df608a10b9e30cc6
#
_cell.length_a   1.000
_cell.length_b   1.000
_cell.length_c   1.000
_cell.angle_alpha   90.00
_cell.angle_beta   90.00
_cell.angle_gamma   90.00
#
_symmetry.space_group_name_H-M   'P 1'
#
loop_
_entity.id
_entity.type
_entity.pdbx_description
1 polymer ?
#
loop_
_entity_poly.entity_id
_entity_poly.type
_entity_poly.pdbx_seq_one_letter_code
_entity_poly.pdbx_strand_id
1 'polypeptide(L)'
;AIYARTTNPQTTIGDGLAVAYKNGCRIMDMEFIQFHPSGLYIKDSAKAFLISEAVRGEGAHLLGKDGKRFMVPIHELAELAPRDIVARSIYKQMYKDNMPYVILSLKHLNKEEILSRFPSINAKCQEYGYDLTNEIPVAPAAHYTVGGVVSNMNGRTDIKRLYVCGEIAATGIMGANRLASNSLI
;
A
#
# COMPACT_ATOMS: atom_id res chain seq x y z
N ALA A 1 -4.47 8.95 -13.22
CA ALA A 1 -3.48 8.15 -12.48
C ALA A 1 -2.76 7.20 -13.43
N ILE A 2 -1.47 6.93 -13.20
CA ILE A 2 -0.66 6.02 -14.04
C ILE A 2 -1.05 4.56 -13.74
N TYR A 3 -1.40 4.26 -12.50
CA TYR A 3 -1.69 2.90 -12.04
C TYR A 3 -3.19 2.61 -12.01
N ALA A 4 -3.55 1.36 -12.32
CA ALA A 4 -4.94 0.91 -12.37
C ALA A 4 -5.67 1.00 -11.02
N ARG A 5 -4.92 0.87 -9.92
CA ARG A 5 -5.48 0.98 -8.55
C ARG A 5 -4.59 1.82 -7.66
N THR A 6 -5.23 2.64 -6.83
CA THR A 6 -4.53 3.47 -5.83
C THR A 6 -5.34 3.55 -4.53
N THR A 7 -4.63 3.66 -3.42
CA THR A 7 -5.24 3.95 -2.10
C THR A 7 -5.40 5.46 -1.86
N ASN A 8 -4.82 6.28 -2.72
CA ASN A 8 -4.82 7.73 -2.56
C ASN A 8 -6.15 8.37 -3.03
N PRO A 9 -6.53 9.53 -2.47
CA PRO A 9 -7.63 10.34 -2.99
C PRO A 9 -7.39 10.73 -4.46
N GLN A 10 -8.48 10.94 -5.22
CA GLN A 10 -8.39 11.35 -6.63
C GLN A 10 -7.74 12.72 -6.82
N THR A 11 -7.74 13.55 -5.78
CA THR A 11 -7.09 14.86 -5.75
C THR A 11 -5.57 14.81 -5.58
N THR A 12 -5.01 13.64 -5.25
CA THR A 12 -3.56 13.45 -5.11
C THR A 12 -2.97 13.16 -6.49
N ILE A 13 -2.61 14.19 -7.22
CA ILE A 13 -2.16 14.11 -8.62
C ILE A 13 -0.71 14.55 -8.85
N GLY A 14 0.02 14.90 -7.78
CA GLY A 14 1.43 15.29 -7.87
C GLY A 14 1.68 16.73 -8.33
N ASP A 15 0.71 17.62 -8.14
CA ASP A 15 0.81 19.03 -8.51
C ASP A 15 1.97 19.76 -7.82
N GLY A 16 2.23 19.52 -6.53
CA GLY A 16 3.41 20.05 -5.85
C GLY A 16 4.73 19.63 -6.51
N LEU A 17 4.83 18.35 -6.90
CA LEU A 17 5.98 17.84 -7.64
C LEU A 17 6.12 18.52 -9.02
N ALA A 18 5.02 18.68 -9.75
CA ALA A 18 5.00 19.32 -11.06
C ALA A 18 5.41 20.80 -10.96
N VAL A 19 4.95 21.52 -9.93
CA VAL A 19 5.35 22.91 -9.66
C VAL A 19 6.84 23.00 -9.36
N ALA A 20 7.36 22.14 -8.48
CA ALA A 20 8.78 22.10 -8.13
C ALA A 20 9.65 21.83 -9.37
N TYR A 21 9.28 20.81 -10.16
CA TYR A 21 9.99 20.46 -11.39
C TYR A 21 10.02 21.61 -12.42
N LYS A 22 8.87 22.25 -12.68
CA LYS A 22 8.76 23.38 -13.61
C LYS A 22 9.58 24.60 -13.19
N ASN A 23 9.88 24.72 -11.90
CA ASN A 23 10.72 25.80 -11.36
C ASN A 23 12.19 25.39 -11.20
N GLY A 24 12.59 24.23 -11.72
CA GLY A 24 13.99 23.83 -11.79
C GLY A 24 14.51 23.03 -10.59
N CYS A 25 13.64 22.54 -9.70
CA CYS A 25 14.07 21.59 -8.67
C CYS A 25 14.51 20.28 -9.31
N ARG A 26 15.58 19.71 -8.79
CA ARG A 26 15.95 18.32 -9.13
C ARG A 26 14.94 17.36 -8.53
N ILE A 27 14.61 16.34 -9.33
CA ILE A 27 13.72 15.24 -8.94
C ILE A 27 14.54 13.94 -9.00
N MET A 28 14.33 13.05 -8.06
CA MET A 28 15.00 11.73 -8.07
C MET A 28 14.08 10.61 -7.59
N ASP A 29 14.45 9.38 -7.91
CA ASP A 29 13.86 8.12 -7.43
C ASP A 29 12.36 7.95 -7.76
N MET A 30 11.89 8.57 -8.85
CA MET A 30 10.48 8.56 -9.25
C MET A 30 9.97 7.18 -9.65
N GLU A 31 10.86 6.23 -9.96
CA GLU A 31 10.54 4.83 -10.23
C GLU A 31 10.15 4.04 -8.98
N PHE A 32 10.49 4.53 -7.79
CA PHE A 32 10.20 3.83 -6.54
C PHE A 32 8.81 4.17 -6.03
N ILE A 33 7.81 3.48 -6.57
CA ILE A 33 6.43 3.55 -6.10
C ILE A 33 6.16 2.37 -5.19
N GLN A 34 5.78 2.63 -3.94
CA GLN A 34 5.37 1.59 -3.01
C GLN A 34 3.94 1.16 -3.30
N PHE A 35 3.74 -0.14 -3.54
CA PHE A 35 2.42 -0.75 -3.60
C PHE A 35 2.05 -1.30 -2.24
N HIS A 36 0.90 -0.89 -1.70
CA HIS A 36 0.35 -1.52 -0.50
C HIS A 36 -0.24 -2.88 -0.88
N PRO A 37 0.15 -3.97 -0.17
CA PRO A 37 -0.29 -5.33 -0.52
C PRO A 37 -1.80 -5.53 -0.48
N SER A 38 -2.47 -4.99 0.53
CA SER A 38 -3.86 -5.28 0.88
C SER A 38 -4.79 -4.08 0.61
N GLY A 39 -4.89 -3.65 -0.64
CA GLY A 39 -6.02 -2.82 -1.07
C GLY A 39 -7.27 -3.68 -1.27
N LEU A 40 -8.41 -3.32 -0.66
CA LEU A 40 -9.69 -4.00 -0.90
C LEU A 40 -9.99 -3.97 -2.40
N TYR A 41 -10.17 -5.15 -2.98
CA TYR A 41 -10.54 -5.24 -4.39
C TYR A 41 -12.02 -4.93 -4.58
N ILE A 42 -12.30 -3.91 -5.37
CA ILE A 42 -13.64 -3.52 -5.78
C ILE A 42 -13.67 -3.59 -7.29
N LYS A 43 -14.60 -4.39 -7.83
CA LYS A 43 -14.76 -4.54 -9.29
C LYS A 43 -15.02 -3.17 -9.93
N ASP A 44 -14.36 -2.90 -11.05
CA ASP A 44 -14.50 -1.68 -11.85
C ASP A 44 -14.17 -0.37 -11.12
N SER A 45 -13.44 -0.45 -9.99
CA SER A 45 -12.97 0.71 -9.23
C SER A 45 -11.45 0.85 -9.32
N ALA A 46 -10.98 2.05 -9.65
CA ALA A 46 -9.57 2.43 -9.54
C ALA A 46 -9.18 2.78 -8.10
N LYS A 47 -10.16 3.15 -7.25
CA LYS A 47 -9.93 3.45 -5.83
C LYS A 47 -9.97 2.15 -5.03
N ALA A 48 -8.88 1.86 -4.34
CA ALA A 48 -8.79 0.76 -3.39
C ALA A 48 -8.88 1.32 -1.96
N PHE A 49 -9.77 0.75 -1.14
CA PHE A 49 -9.75 1.03 0.29
C PHE A 49 -8.59 0.27 0.95
N LEU A 50 -7.82 0.98 1.78
CA LEU A 50 -6.66 0.40 2.45
C LEU A 50 -7.09 -0.53 3.59
N ILE A 51 -6.83 -1.82 3.46
CA ILE A 51 -6.87 -2.75 4.59
C ILE A 51 -5.52 -2.67 5.30
N SER A 52 -5.53 -2.11 6.51
CA SER A 52 -4.32 -1.86 7.29
C SER A 52 -3.43 -3.10 7.39
N GLU A 53 -2.13 -2.90 7.40
CA GLU A 53 -1.14 -3.95 7.66
C GLU A 53 -1.38 -4.65 9.01
N ALA A 54 -1.93 -3.92 10.01
CA ALA A 54 -2.29 -4.46 11.31
C ALA A 54 -3.25 -5.66 11.22
N VAL A 55 -4.09 -5.75 10.19
CA VAL A 55 -4.98 -6.91 9.96
C VAL A 55 -4.15 -8.18 9.66
N ARG A 56 -3.07 -8.05 8.86
CA ARG A 56 -2.12 -9.16 8.67
C ARG A 56 -1.30 -9.43 9.93
N GLY A 57 -0.99 -8.37 10.69
CA GLY A 57 -0.33 -8.46 12.00
C GLY A 57 -1.13 -9.25 13.02
N GLU A 58 -2.47 -9.23 12.94
CA GLU A 58 -3.38 -10.02 13.76
C GLU A 58 -3.42 -11.51 13.38
N GLY A 59 -2.78 -11.86 12.28
CA GLY A 59 -2.68 -13.25 11.83
C GLY A 59 -3.52 -13.58 10.60
N ALA A 60 -4.10 -12.60 9.89
CA ALA A 60 -4.84 -12.87 8.66
C ALA A 60 -3.96 -13.54 7.59
N HIS A 61 -4.50 -14.55 6.91
CA HIS A 61 -3.79 -15.34 5.91
C HIS A 61 -4.07 -14.87 4.48
N LEU A 62 -3.05 -14.90 3.63
CA LEU A 62 -3.19 -14.68 2.19
C LEU A 62 -3.34 -16.03 1.47
N LEU A 63 -4.48 -16.21 0.81
CA LEU A 63 -4.85 -17.45 0.13
C LEU A 63 -4.91 -17.26 -1.39
N GLY A 64 -4.40 -18.25 -2.12
CA GLY A 64 -4.62 -18.38 -3.55
C GLY A 64 -6.04 -18.91 -3.86
N LYS A 65 -6.34 -19.07 -5.15
CA LYS A 65 -7.61 -19.63 -5.64
C LYS A 65 -7.90 -21.03 -5.10
N ASP A 66 -6.86 -21.80 -4.81
CA ASP A 66 -6.94 -23.15 -4.23
C ASP A 66 -7.17 -23.16 -2.71
N GLY A 67 -7.35 -22.00 -2.08
CA GLY A 67 -7.54 -21.84 -0.65
C GLY A 67 -6.28 -22.04 0.20
N LYS A 68 -5.10 -22.17 -0.41
CA LYS A 68 -3.83 -22.39 0.30
C LYS A 68 -3.09 -21.08 0.54
N ARG A 69 -2.40 -21.01 1.69
CA ARG A 69 -1.48 -19.94 2.02
C ARG A 69 -0.26 -20.00 1.11
N PHE A 70 -0.06 -18.99 0.29
CA PHE A 70 1.07 -18.96 -0.64
C PHE A 70 2.31 -18.23 -0.09
N MET A 71 2.19 -17.47 1.01
CA MET A 71 3.31 -16.73 1.57
C MET A 71 4.29 -17.60 2.37
N VAL A 72 3.84 -18.70 2.98
CA VAL A 72 4.64 -19.58 3.83
C VAL A 72 5.92 -20.09 3.15
N PRO A 73 5.90 -20.61 1.91
CA PRO A 73 7.11 -21.06 1.22
C PRO A 73 7.97 -19.92 0.64
N ILE A 74 7.52 -18.66 0.71
CA ILE A 74 8.19 -17.53 0.07
C ILE A 74 9.10 -16.78 1.05
N HIS A 75 8.65 -16.62 2.30
CA HIS A 75 9.39 -15.85 3.30
C HIS A 75 9.11 -16.39 4.71
N GLU A 76 10.14 -16.39 5.57
CA GLU A 76 10.05 -16.87 6.96
C GLU A 76 8.96 -16.17 7.80
N LEU A 77 8.76 -14.87 7.58
CA LEU A 77 7.70 -14.09 8.21
C LEU A 77 6.34 -14.22 7.51
N ALA A 78 6.23 -15.02 6.45
CA ALA A 78 5.02 -15.24 5.67
C ALA A 78 4.28 -13.92 5.34
N GLU A 79 3.06 -13.73 5.81
CA GLU A 79 2.23 -12.54 5.57
C GLU A 79 2.79 -11.25 6.21
N LEU A 80 3.74 -11.36 7.12
CA LEU A 80 4.44 -10.25 7.79
C LEU A 80 5.76 -9.87 7.11
N ALA A 81 6.09 -10.50 5.98
CA ALA A 81 7.24 -10.12 5.16
C ALA A 81 7.18 -8.63 4.75
N PRO A 82 8.31 -8.01 4.38
CA PRO A 82 8.34 -6.63 3.85
C PRO A 82 7.29 -6.40 2.76
N ARG A 83 6.71 -5.20 2.74
CA ARG A 83 5.57 -4.87 1.85
C ARG A 83 5.82 -5.15 0.38
N ASP A 84 7.02 -4.90 -0.10
CA ASP A 84 7.41 -5.16 -1.48
C ASP A 84 7.42 -6.65 -1.81
N ILE A 85 7.88 -7.50 -0.87
CA ILE A 85 7.85 -8.97 -1.01
C ILE A 85 6.39 -9.45 -1.06
N VAL A 86 5.55 -9.01 -0.13
CA VAL A 86 4.14 -9.40 -0.09
C VAL A 86 3.41 -8.93 -1.34
N ALA A 87 3.57 -7.66 -1.75
CA ALA A 87 2.89 -7.11 -2.92
C ALA A 87 3.29 -7.85 -4.22
N ARG A 88 4.58 -8.13 -4.41
CA ARG A 88 5.06 -8.92 -5.57
C ARG A 88 4.55 -10.35 -5.54
N SER A 89 4.48 -10.95 -4.37
CA SER A 89 3.97 -12.33 -4.22
C SER A 89 2.47 -12.42 -4.52
N ILE A 90 1.68 -11.45 -4.05
CA ILE A 90 0.26 -11.33 -4.41
C ILE A 90 0.11 -11.18 -5.92
N TYR A 91 0.87 -10.30 -6.55
CA TYR A 91 0.81 -10.10 -8.00
C TYR A 91 1.13 -11.38 -8.78
N LYS A 92 2.18 -12.10 -8.38
CA LYS A 92 2.55 -13.40 -8.98
C LYS A 92 1.43 -14.44 -8.80
N GLN A 93 0.82 -14.49 -7.61
CA GLN A 93 -0.27 -15.42 -7.32
C GLN A 93 -1.53 -15.08 -8.16
N MET A 94 -1.89 -13.80 -8.25
CA MET A 94 -2.98 -13.33 -9.11
C MET A 94 -2.77 -13.75 -10.57
N TYR A 95 -1.55 -13.59 -11.08
CA TYR A 95 -1.21 -14.02 -12.44
C TYR A 95 -1.33 -15.53 -12.63
N LYS A 96 -0.77 -16.30 -11.70
CA LYS A 96 -0.84 -17.77 -11.69
C LYS A 96 -2.28 -18.29 -11.67
N ASP A 97 -3.13 -17.67 -10.86
CA ASP A 97 -4.51 -18.07 -10.64
C ASP A 97 -5.47 -17.54 -11.74
N ASN A 98 -4.97 -16.66 -12.61
CA ASN A 98 -5.77 -15.88 -13.56
C ASN A 98 -6.94 -15.16 -12.86
N MET A 99 -6.64 -14.50 -11.73
CA MET A 99 -7.61 -13.79 -10.89
C MET A 99 -7.16 -12.34 -10.67
N PRO A 100 -8.09 -11.37 -10.60
CA PRO A 100 -7.77 -9.96 -10.36
C PRO A 100 -7.50 -9.62 -8.88
N TYR A 101 -7.51 -10.59 -7.98
CA TYR A 101 -7.28 -10.46 -6.54
C TYR A 101 -6.81 -11.79 -5.94
N VAL A 102 -6.34 -11.73 -4.71
CA VAL A 102 -6.18 -12.89 -3.81
C VAL A 102 -7.12 -12.73 -2.62
N ILE A 103 -7.27 -13.77 -1.81
CA ILE A 103 -8.13 -13.73 -0.63
C ILE A 103 -7.29 -13.40 0.62
N LEU A 104 -7.75 -12.43 1.40
CA LEU A 104 -7.31 -12.21 2.77
C LEU A 104 -8.33 -12.85 3.70
N SER A 105 -7.95 -13.92 4.40
CA SER A 105 -8.83 -14.73 5.24
C SER A 105 -8.58 -14.46 6.73
N LEU A 106 -9.66 -14.17 7.47
CA LEU A 106 -9.65 -13.99 8.91
C LEU A 106 -10.53 -15.06 9.61
N LYS A 107 -11.03 -16.07 8.87
CA LYS A 107 -11.96 -17.10 9.37
C LYS A 107 -11.50 -17.83 10.62
N HIS A 108 -10.20 -17.99 10.81
CA HIS A 108 -9.59 -18.72 11.91
C HIS A 108 -9.35 -17.85 13.15
N LEU A 109 -9.61 -16.52 13.06
CA LEU A 109 -9.41 -15.56 14.13
C LEU A 109 -10.70 -15.36 14.95
N ASN A 110 -10.55 -14.85 16.17
CA ASN A 110 -11.69 -14.51 17.02
C ASN A 110 -12.48 -13.33 16.43
N LYS A 111 -13.75 -13.55 16.13
CA LYS A 111 -14.66 -12.59 15.51
C LYS A 111 -14.82 -11.31 16.31
N GLU A 112 -15.04 -11.45 17.64
CA GLU A 112 -15.30 -10.32 18.54
C GLU A 112 -14.06 -9.43 18.66
N GLU A 113 -12.88 -10.04 18.74
CA GLU A 113 -11.61 -9.32 18.78
C GLU A 113 -11.36 -8.53 17.49
N ILE A 114 -11.59 -9.15 16.33
CA ILE A 114 -11.42 -8.49 15.03
C ILE A 114 -12.38 -7.30 14.88
N LEU A 115 -13.64 -7.46 15.24
CA LEU A 115 -14.63 -6.39 15.17
C LEU A 115 -14.33 -5.24 16.14
N SER A 116 -13.87 -5.56 17.35
CA SER A 116 -13.45 -4.57 18.34
C SER A 116 -12.21 -3.79 17.90
N ARG A 117 -11.24 -4.48 17.31
CA ARG A 117 -9.96 -3.90 16.93
C ARG A 117 -9.98 -3.10 15.61
N PHE A 118 -10.84 -3.50 14.67
CA PHE A 118 -10.92 -2.91 13.34
C PHE A 118 -12.33 -2.43 12.95
N PRO A 119 -13.05 -1.67 13.80
CA PRO A 119 -14.44 -1.30 13.56
C PRO A 119 -14.61 -0.50 12.25
N SER A 120 -13.70 0.45 11.98
CA SER A 120 -13.76 1.27 10.77
C SER A 120 -13.47 0.48 9.48
N ILE A 121 -12.56 -0.50 9.55
CA ILE A 121 -12.27 -1.37 8.42
C ILE A 121 -13.46 -2.27 8.15
N ASN A 122 -14.05 -2.84 9.20
CA ASN A 122 -15.25 -3.68 9.07
C ASN A 122 -16.42 -2.91 8.46
N ALA A 123 -16.73 -1.72 8.98
CA ALA A 123 -17.79 -0.87 8.44
C ALA A 123 -17.57 -0.59 6.94
N LYS A 124 -16.31 -0.33 6.55
CA LYS A 124 -15.98 -0.09 5.14
C LYS A 124 -16.09 -1.35 4.28
N CYS A 125 -15.72 -2.51 4.78
CA CYS A 125 -15.94 -3.78 4.08
C CYS A 125 -17.43 -4.03 3.85
N GLN A 126 -18.27 -3.78 4.86
CA GLN A 126 -19.72 -3.95 4.78
C GLN A 126 -20.37 -3.05 3.72
N GLU A 127 -19.89 -1.81 3.51
CA GLU A 127 -20.37 -0.94 2.43
C GLU A 127 -20.24 -1.59 1.05
N TYR A 128 -19.27 -2.50 0.87
CA TYR A 128 -19.03 -3.24 -0.36
C TYR A 128 -19.54 -4.70 -0.31
N GLY A 129 -20.31 -5.05 0.71
CA GLY A 129 -20.90 -6.38 0.86
C GLY A 129 -19.95 -7.46 1.36
N TYR A 130 -18.81 -7.07 1.96
CA TYR A 130 -17.85 -8.00 2.54
C TYR A 130 -17.91 -8.02 4.07
N ASP A 131 -17.70 -9.19 4.65
CA ASP A 131 -17.54 -9.40 6.10
C ASP A 131 -16.05 -9.54 6.42
N LEU A 132 -15.47 -8.58 7.14
CA LEU A 132 -14.06 -8.60 7.52
C LEU A 132 -13.68 -9.84 8.34
N THR A 133 -14.61 -10.40 9.13
CA THR A 133 -14.35 -11.60 9.95
C THR A 133 -14.29 -12.90 9.15
N ASN A 134 -14.44 -12.81 7.84
CA ASN A 134 -14.49 -13.95 6.94
C ASN A 134 -13.33 -13.90 5.92
N GLU A 135 -13.65 -13.75 4.67
CA GLU A 135 -12.73 -13.68 3.54
C GLU A 135 -13.03 -12.44 2.72
N ILE A 136 -12.01 -11.62 2.48
CA ILE A 136 -12.15 -10.43 1.65
C ILE A 136 -11.17 -10.45 0.48
N PRO A 137 -11.57 -9.99 -0.73
CA PRO A 137 -10.68 -9.90 -1.86
C PRO A 137 -9.72 -8.71 -1.70
N VAL A 138 -8.41 -8.95 -1.89
CA VAL A 138 -7.39 -7.91 -1.84
C VAL A 138 -6.46 -7.97 -3.04
N ALA A 139 -5.97 -6.81 -3.47
CA ALA A 139 -4.99 -6.68 -4.53
C ALA A 139 -4.01 -5.55 -4.22
N PRO A 140 -2.77 -5.59 -4.74
CA PRO A 140 -1.83 -4.49 -4.60
C PRO A 140 -2.38 -3.21 -5.23
N ALA A 141 -2.17 -2.08 -4.54
CA ALA A 141 -2.55 -0.76 -5.01
C ALA A 141 -1.42 0.25 -4.79
N ALA A 142 -1.21 1.16 -5.75
CA ALA A 142 -0.24 2.24 -5.59
C ALA A 142 -0.59 3.07 -4.36
N HIS A 143 0.40 3.31 -3.49
CA HIS A 143 0.17 3.83 -2.16
C HIS A 143 1.04 5.03 -1.81
N TYR A 144 2.33 4.98 -2.11
CA TYR A 144 3.29 6.00 -1.71
C TYR A 144 4.38 6.18 -2.77
N THR A 145 4.73 7.43 -3.06
CA THR A 145 5.88 7.76 -3.91
C THR A 145 7.10 7.95 -3.02
N VAL A 146 8.12 7.11 -3.18
CA VAL A 146 9.37 7.19 -2.38
C VAL A 146 10.26 8.31 -2.88
N GLY A 147 10.34 8.49 -4.19
CA GLY A 147 11.03 9.59 -4.85
C GLY A 147 10.30 10.92 -4.70
N GLY A 148 10.88 11.95 -5.27
CA GLY A 148 10.33 13.31 -5.21
C GLY A 148 11.37 14.39 -5.43
N VAL A 149 11.14 15.56 -4.84
CA VAL A 149 12.06 16.71 -4.90
C VAL A 149 13.29 16.44 -4.04
N VAL A 150 14.49 16.54 -4.63
CA VAL A 150 15.75 16.37 -3.91
C VAL A 150 15.84 17.37 -2.77
N SER A 151 16.04 16.87 -1.57
CA SER A 151 16.22 17.71 -0.39
C SER A 151 17.26 17.14 0.58
N ASN A 152 17.85 18.01 1.38
CA ASN A 152 18.69 17.59 2.47
C ASN A 152 17.87 17.31 3.75
N MET A 153 18.57 16.91 4.85
CA MET A 153 17.94 16.61 6.14
C MET A 153 17.18 17.78 6.79
N ASN A 154 17.41 19.01 6.33
CA ASN A 154 16.70 20.20 6.78
C ASN A 154 15.56 20.57 5.84
N GLY A 155 15.19 19.71 4.88
CA GLY A 155 14.16 19.95 3.88
C GLY A 155 14.52 20.97 2.80
N ARG A 156 15.77 21.45 2.73
CA ARG A 156 16.19 22.44 1.73
C ARG A 156 16.32 21.80 0.36
N THR A 157 15.74 22.45 -0.65
CA THR A 157 15.89 22.10 -2.06
C THR A 157 17.08 22.84 -2.69
N ASP A 158 17.29 22.64 -3.99
CA ASP A 158 18.28 23.38 -4.79
C ASP A 158 17.90 24.86 -4.97
N ILE A 159 16.63 25.18 -4.82
CA ILE A 159 16.14 26.56 -4.98
C ILE A 159 16.20 27.29 -3.65
N LYS A 160 16.86 28.46 -3.66
CA LYS A 160 16.98 29.29 -2.47
C LYS A 160 15.60 29.64 -1.89
N ARG A 161 15.42 29.42 -0.59
CA ARG A 161 14.19 29.66 0.19
C ARG A 161 13.03 28.71 -0.11
N LEU A 162 13.27 27.66 -0.90
CA LEU A 162 12.29 26.60 -1.11
C LEU A 162 12.64 25.39 -0.27
N TYR A 163 11.64 24.89 0.47
CA TYR A 163 11.75 23.74 1.35
C TYR A 163 10.65 22.73 0.99
N VAL A 164 10.94 21.47 1.20
CA VAL A 164 9.97 20.38 1.04
C VAL A 164 10.05 19.43 2.24
N CYS A 165 8.90 18.84 2.59
CA CYS A 165 8.81 17.82 3.64
C CYS A 165 7.67 16.84 3.32
N GLY A 166 7.66 15.70 4.01
CA GLY A 166 6.67 14.65 3.79
C GLY A 166 6.89 13.89 2.49
N GLU A 167 5.83 13.38 1.88
CA GLU A 167 5.89 12.47 0.72
C GLU A 167 6.58 13.07 -0.52
N ILE A 168 6.49 14.39 -0.71
CA ILE A 168 7.13 15.06 -1.84
C ILE A 168 8.65 15.14 -1.75
N ALA A 169 9.22 14.96 -0.55
CA ALA A 169 10.65 15.12 -0.31
C ALA A 169 11.42 13.81 -0.55
N ALA A 170 12.36 13.82 -1.49
CA ALA A 170 13.31 12.75 -1.70
C ALA A 170 14.59 13.01 -0.88
N THR A 171 14.61 12.55 0.37
CA THR A 171 15.73 12.70 1.32
C THR A 171 16.71 11.53 1.29
N GLY A 172 16.36 10.42 0.64
CA GLY A 172 17.12 9.17 0.67
C GLY A 172 16.87 8.28 1.90
N ILE A 173 16.22 8.79 2.95
CA ILE A 173 15.98 8.06 4.22
C ILE A 173 15.15 6.78 4.01
N MET A 174 14.23 6.82 3.04
CA MET A 174 13.29 5.72 2.79
C MET A 174 13.91 4.57 2.00
N GLY A 175 15.07 4.76 1.38
CA GLY A 175 15.61 3.80 0.43
C GLY A 175 14.61 3.48 -0.69
N ALA A 176 14.59 2.24 -1.12
CA ALA A 176 13.65 1.76 -2.15
C ALA A 176 12.35 1.19 -1.59
N ASN A 177 12.19 1.10 -0.27
CA ASN A 177 11.04 0.45 0.38
C ASN A 177 10.70 1.12 1.72
N ARG A 178 9.83 2.10 1.67
CA ARG A 178 9.41 2.89 2.84
C ARG A 178 8.73 2.02 3.90
N LEU A 179 9.15 2.13 5.15
CA LEU A 179 8.43 1.62 6.30
C LEU A 179 7.21 2.51 6.62
N ALA A 180 6.16 1.89 7.15
CA ALA A 180 4.92 2.60 7.50
C ALA A 180 5.20 3.80 8.43
N SER A 181 4.53 4.92 8.16
CA SER A 181 4.57 6.16 8.95
C SER A 181 5.89 6.93 9.00
N ASN A 182 7.00 6.43 8.45
CA ASN A 182 8.28 7.16 8.45
C ASN A 182 8.26 8.46 7.63
N SER A 183 7.24 8.68 6.81
CA SER A 183 7.07 9.89 6.00
C SER A 183 6.34 11.02 6.71
N LEU A 184 6.00 10.85 7.99
CA LEU A 184 5.32 11.89 8.79
C LEU A 184 6.29 12.75 9.60
N ILE A 185 7.59 12.53 9.41
CA ILE A 185 8.67 13.22 10.10
C ILE A 185 9.24 14.30 9.18
#